data_4434b4ca6bd4ea4f91995cf8755059fa
#
_entry.id   4434b4ca6bd4ea4f91995cf8755059fa
#
_cell.length_a   1.000
_cell.length_b   1.000
_cell.length_c   1.000
_cell.angle_alpha   90.00
_cell.angle_beta   90.00
_cell.angle_gamma   90.00
#
_symmetry.space_group_name_H-M   'P 1'
#
loop_
_entity.id
_entity.type
_entity.pdbx_description
1 polymer ?
#
loop_
_entity_poly.entity_id
_entity_poly.type
_entity_poly.pdbx_seq_one_letter_code
_entity_poly.pdbx_strand_id
1 'polypeptide(L)'
;MTKIREIAQLGNQVLRQKAETVLDVHDIEIRQIIEAMQDTLAATSGVGIAAPQISESKQIIIVASRPTPRYPSAPLMKPTVMINPGFQALSNTLEKDWEGCLSIPGIRALVPRYQDIAIHYSSHQGEWVETRLSGFVARIFQHEFDHLEGKTYLDRVENNADIFAESEFLKLINGGP
;
A
#
# COMPACT_ATOMS: atom_id res chain seq x y z
N MET A 1 12.50 20.14 -8.91
CA MET A 1 11.38 19.83 -9.84
C MET A 1 10.67 18.62 -9.28
N THR A 2 9.33 18.66 -9.16
CA THR A 2 8.53 17.52 -8.74
C THR A 2 8.68 16.36 -9.72
N LYS A 3 8.86 15.13 -9.17
CA LYS A 3 9.09 13.91 -9.97
C LYS A 3 7.85 13.01 -10.00
N ILE A 4 6.65 13.61 -10.14
CA ILE A 4 5.39 12.85 -10.20
C ILE A 4 5.46 11.86 -11.38
N ARG A 5 5.12 10.61 -11.12
CA ARG A 5 5.06 9.53 -12.09
C ARG A 5 3.61 9.11 -12.36
N GLU A 6 3.37 8.59 -13.54
CA GLU A 6 2.11 7.94 -13.88
C GLU A 6 1.93 6.66 -13.05
N ILE A 7 0.72 6.43 -12.54
CA ILE A 7 0.38 5.21 -11.80
C ILE A 7 0.07 4.08 -12.79
N ALA A 8 0.85 3.01 -12.73
CA ALA A 8 0.57 1.77 -13.44
C ALA A 8 -0.77 1.20 -12.99
N GLN A 9 -1.65 0.90 -13.95
CA GLN A 9 -2.99 0.40 -13.66
C GLN A 9 -3.10 -1.10 -13.89
N LEU A 10 -4.17 -1.69 -13.36
CA LEU A 10 -4.49 -3.10 -13.50
C LEU A 10 -4.40 -3.54 -14.98
N GLY A 11 -3.64 -4.60 -15.24
CA GLY A 11 -3.29 -5.05 -16.60
C GLY A 11 -1.84 -4.73 -16.97
N ASN A 12 -1.19 -3.75 -16.32
CA ASN A 12 0.24 -3.53 -16.50
C ASN A 12 1.03 -4.70 -15.87
N GLN A 13 1.96 -5.26 -16.63
CA GLN A 13 2.73 -6.45 -16.24
C GLN A 13 3.59 -6.22 -15.00
N VAL A 14 4.09 -5.00 -14.77
CA VAL A 14 4.91 -4.67 -13.59
C VAL A 14 4.17 -4.97 -12.27
N LEU A 15 2.83 -4.82 -12.25
CA LEU A 15 2.00 -5.12 -11.07
C LEU A 15 1.82 -6.61 -10.79
N ARG A 16 2.27 -7.47 -11.71
CA ARG A 16 2.17 -8.93 -11.62
C ARG A 16 3.53 -9.61 -11.48
N GLN A 17 4.58 -8.83 -11.35
CA GLN A 17 5.95 -9.30 -11.14
C GLN A 17 6.36 -9.12 -9.70
N LYS A 18 7.15 -10.08 -9.19
CA LYS A 18 7.81 -9.91 -7.89
C LYS A 18 8.88 -8.84 -8.01
N ALA A 19 8.84 -7.85 -7.12
CA ALA A 19 9.79 -6.76 -7.10
C ALA A 19 11.19 -7.22 -6.68
N GLU A 20 12.21 -6.60 -7.24
CA GLU A 20 13.62 -6.89 -6.98
C GLU A 20 14.08 -6.32 -5.63
N THR A 21 14.90 -7.10 -4.93
CA THR A 21 15.54 -6.65 -3.70
C THR A 21 16.49 -5.48 -3.98
N VAL A 22 16.45 -4.45 -3.14
CA VAL A 22 17.39 -3.34 -3.15
C VAL A 22 18.70 -3.80 -2.48
N LEU A 23 19.80 -3.76 -3.20
CA LEU A 23 21.11 -4.21 -2.69
C LEU A 23 21.84 -3.09 -1.95
N ASP A 24 21.73 -1.85 -2.41
CA ASP A 24 22.32 -0.68 -1.77
C ASP A 24 21.24 0.43 -1.61
N VAL A 25 20.89 0.72 -0.36
CA VAL A 25 19.90 1.76 -0.03
C VAL A 25 20.43 3.18 -0.30
N HIS A 26 21.74 3.34 -0.45
CA HIS A 26 22.39 4.63 -0.71
C HIS A 26 22.59 4.89 -2.21
N ASP A 27 22.27 3.94 -3.08
CA ASP A 27 22.33 4.13 -4.52
C ASP A 27 21.51 5.34 -4.95
N ILE A 28 22.08 6.13 -5.87
CA ILE A 28 21.42 7.34 -6.39
C ILE A 28 20.10 7.02 -7.09
N GLU A 29 20.02 5.88 -7.78
CA GLU A 29 18.79 5.42 -8.43
C GLU A 29 17.70 5.15 -7.39
N ILE A 30 18.03 4.48 -6.30
CA ILE A 30 17.09 4.20 -5.21
C ILE A 30 16.56 5.49 -4.57
N ARG A 31 17.43 6.48 -4.34
CA ARG A 31 17.02 7.79 -3.84
C ARG A 31 16.06 8.51 -4.81
N GLN A 32 16.34 8.44 -6.11
CA GLN A 32 15.47 9.04 -7.13
C GLN A 32 14.10 8.36 -7.21
N ILE A 33 14.05 7.03 -7.06
CA ILE A 33 12.80 6.28 -6.97
C ILE A 33 12.00 6.72 -5.73
N ILE A 34 12.63 6.80 -4.57
CA ILE A 34 11.98 7.23 -3.32
C ILE A 34 11.40 8.64 -3.46
N GLU A 35 12.16 9.60 -4.01
CA GLU A 35 11.67 10.96 -4.25
C GLU A 35 10.46 10.97 -5.19
N ALA A 36 10.52 10.19 -6.28
CA ALA A 36 9.40 10.08 -7.22
C ALA A 36 8.16 9.45 -6.56
N MET A 37 8.33 8.43 -5.70
CA MET A 37 7.24 7.83 -4.92
C MET A 37 6.62 8.84 -3.95
N GLN A 38 7.43 9.61 -3.22
CA GLN A 38 6.95 10.64 -2.29
C GLN A 38 6.16 11.73 -3.02
N ASP A 39 6.69 12.26 -4.12
CA ASP A 39 6.03 13.28 -4.93
C ASP A 39 4.71 12.76 -5.53
N THR A 40 4.71 11.51 -6.03
CA THR A 40 3.53 10.89 -6.60
C THR A 40 2.46 10.65 -5.54
N LEU A 41 2.83 10.10 -4.37
CA LEU A 41 1.89 9.88 -3.27
C LEU A 41 1.29 11.21 -2.78
N ALA A 42 2.11 12.26 -2.63
CA ALA A 42 1.66 13.57 -2.20
C ALA A 42 0.67 14.24 -3.17
N ALA A 43 0.74 13.90 -4.45
CA ALA A 43 -0.19 14.37 -5.48
C ALA A 43 -1.51 13.58 -5.53
N THR A 44 -1.68 12.56 -4.68
CA THR A 44 -2.87 11.71 -4.61
C THR A 44 -3.59 11.83 -3.26
N SER A 45 -4.77 11.21 -3.17
CA SER A 45 -5.48 11.00 -1.89
C SER A 45 -5.08 9.70 -1.18
N GLY A 46 -4.07 8.98 -1.71
CA GLY A 46 -3.61 7.71 -1.15
C GLY A 46 -2.93 7.85 0.21
N VAL A 47 -2.83 6.73 0.90
CA VAL A 47 -2.15 6.58 2.20
C VAL A 47 -0.96 5.62 2.12
N GLY A 48 -0.73 5.03 0.95
CA GLY A 48 0.41 4.17 0.67
C GLY A 48 0.71 4.13 -0.82
N ILE A 49 1.91 3.72 -1.17
CA ILE A 49 2.37 3.48 -2.54
C ILE A 49 3.54 2.50 -2.54
N ALA A 50 3.55 1.62 -3.53
CA ALA A 50 4.66 0.71 -3.79
C ALA A 50 5.40 1.09 -5.08
N ALA A 51 6.70 0.85 -5.16
CA ALA A 51 7.51 1.18 -6.34
C ALA A 51 6.98 0.56 -7.65
N PRO A 52 6.45 -0.68 -7.69
CA PRO A 52 5.81 -1.21 -8.89
C PRO A 52 4.67 -0.35 -9.43
N GLN A 53 3.97 0.40 -8.59
CA GLN A 53 2.89 1.29 -9.02
C GLN A 53 3.38 2.51 -9.81
N ILE A 54 4.65 2.87 -9.72
CA ILE A 54 5.29 3.88 -10.57
C ILE A 54 6.22 3.26 -11.61
N SER A 55 5.99 1.99 -11.95
CA SER A 55 6.73 1.20 -12.94
C SER A 55 8.19 0.92 -12.56
N GLU A 56 8.53 0.96 -11.27
CA GLU A 56 9.85 0.61 -10.74
C GLU A 56 9.78 -0.72 -9.98
N SER A 57 10.42 -1.78 -10.51
CA SER A 57 10.36 -3.13 -9.93
C SER A 57 11.35 -3.28 -8.77
N LYS A 58 11.21 -2.48 -7.71
CA LYS A 58 12.06 -2.51 -6.50
C LYS A 58 11.24 -2.74 -5.24
N GLN A 59 11.81 -3.45 -4.27
CA GLN A 59 11.18 -3.69 -2.98
C GLN A 59 11.21 -2.43 -2.10
N ILE A 60 10.39 -1.45 -2.48
CA ILE A 60 10.23 -0.19 -1.75
C ILE A 60 8.73 0.10 -1.63
N ILE A 61 8.29 0.41 -0.40
CA ILE A 61 6.95 0.91 -0.13
C ILE A 61 7.01 2.18 0.70
N ILE A 62 5.97 2.99 0.61
CA ILE A 62 5.72 4.10 1.53
C ILE A 62 4.38 3.85 2.19
N VAL A 63 4.37 3.84 3.52
CA VAL A 63 3.18 3.71 4.36
C VAL A 63 2.96 4.99 5.11
N ALA A 64 1.73 5.53 5.01
CA ALA A 64 1.27 6.69 5.77
C ALA A 64 -0.14 6.42 6.30
N SER A 65 -0.59 7.23 7.23
CA SER A 65 -1.99 7.19 7.67
C SER A 65 -2.43 8.58 8.13
N ARG A 66 -3.64 8.93 7.77
CA ARG A 66 -4.31 10.17 8.21
C ARG A 66 -5.82 9.98 8.17
N PRO A 67 -6.57 10.68 9.01
CA PRO A 67 -8.02 10.74 8.84
C PRO A 67 -8.39 11.25 7.46
N THR A 68 -9.31 10.57 6.81
CA THR A 68 -9.89 10.93 5.51
C THR A 68 -11.40 10.78 5.59
N PRO A 69 -12.19 11.36 4.68
CA PRO A 69 -13.64 11.12 4.63
C PRO A 69 -14.00 9.63 4.56
N ARG A 70 -13.12 8.81 3.95
CA ARG A 70 -13.30 7.34 3.83
C ARG A 70 -12.90 6.59 5.10
N TYR A 71 -11.93 7.14 5.84
CA TYR A 71 -11.35 6.53 7.05
C TYR A 71 -11.21 7.59 8.15
N PRO A 72 -12.33 8.08 8.72
CA PRO A 72 -12.30 9.21 9.65
C PRO A 72 -11.58 8.91 10.97
N SER A 73 -11.50 7.62 11.34
CA SER A 73 -10.82 7.16 12.56
C SER A 73 -9.38 6.69 12.32
N ALA A 74 -8.83 6.88 11.11
CA ALA A 74 -7.48 6.45 10.81
C ALA A 74 -6.46 7.18 11.70
N PRO A 75 -5.49 6.48 12.30
CA PRO A 75 -4.46 7.11 13.11
C PRO A 75 -3.55 7.99 12.25
N LEU A 76 -2.88 8.96 12.87
CA LEU A 76 -1.91 9.79 12.18
C LEU A 76 -0.55 9.07 12.15
N MET A 77 -0.04 8.83 10.95
CA MET A 77 1.30 8.32 10.70
C MET A 77 1.93 9.08 9.53
N LYS A 78 3.10 9.65 9.75
CA LYS A 78 3.86 10.31 8.68
C LYS A 78 4.29 9.31 7.61
N PRO A 79 4.39 9.72 6.33
CA PRO A 79 4.92 8.86 5.28
C PRO A 79 6.28 8.27 5.67
N THR A 80 6.33 6.95 5.75
CA THR A 80 7.52 6.19 6.15
C THR A 80 7.95 5.30 4.99
N VAL A 81 9.17 5.53 4.52
CA VAL A 81 9.81 4.73 3.47
C VAL A 81 10.32 3.43 4.08
N MET A 82 9.97 2.31 3.49
CA MET A 82 10.38 0.98 3.92
C MET A 82 11.00 0.23 2.74
N ILE A 83 12.27 -0.13 2.85
CA ILE A 83 13.06 -0.81 1.83
C ILE A 83 13.25 -2.26 2.24
N ASN A 84 13.06 -3.20 1.31
CA ASN A 84 13.11 -4.64 1.55
C ASN A 84 12.24 -5.05 2.75
N PRO A 85 10.97 -4.61 2.81
CA PRO A 85 10.13 -4.91 3.94
C PRO A 85 9.77 -6.40 4.00
N GLY A 86 9.53 -6.88 5.21
CA GLY A 86 8.93 -8.18 5.46
C GLY A 86 8.03 -8.13 6.67
N PHE A 87 7.16 -9.12 6.82
CA PHE A 87 6.30 -9.20 7.99
C PHE A 87 5.96 -10.63 8.38
N GLN A 88 5.54 -10.77 9.63
CA GLN A 88 4.96 -11.98 10.20
C GLN A 88 3.66 -11.63 10.94
N ALA A 89 2.61 -12.40 10.71
CA ALA A 89 1.37 -12.27 11.48
C ALA A 89 1.62 -12.62 12.95
N LEU A 90 1.10 -11.81 13.85
CA LEU A 90 1.20 -12.05 15.30
C LEU A 90 0.06 -12.94 15.82
N SER A 91 -1.01 -13.09 15.03
CA SER A 91 -2.11 -14.00 15.28
C SER A 91 -2.74 -14.44 13.96
N ASN A 92 -3.63 -15.44 14.03
CA ASN A 92 -4.42 -15.87 12.87
C ASN A 92 -5.72 -15.05 12.72
N THR A 93 -5.90 -13.98 13.49
CA THR A 93 -7.09 -13.14 13.43
C THR A 93 -7.04 -12.29 12.16
N LEU A 94 -8.01 -12.52 11.29
CA LEU A 94 -8.23 -11.73 10.08
C LEU A 94 -9.41 -10.78 10.32
N GLU A 95 -9.26 -9.54 9.91
CA GLU A 95 -10.32 -8.55 9.88
C GLU A 95 -10.62 -8.19 8.44
N LYS A 96 -11.90 -8.25 8.07
CA LYS A 96 -12.37 -7.90 6.73
C LYS A 96 -12.82 -6.46 6.72
N ASP A 97 -12.20 -5.64 5.88
CA ASP A 97 -12.54 -4.22 5.75
C ASP A 97 -12.27 -3.72 4.33
N TRP A 98 -12.75 -2.52 4.03
CA TRP A 98 -12.70 -1.91 2.71
C TRP A 98 -11.30 -1.50 2.29
N GLU A 99 -10.95 -1.86 1.06
CA GLU A 99 -9.75 -1.40 0.38
C GLU A 99 -10.07 -0.83 -1.00
N GLY A 100 -9.21 0.07 -1.45
CA GLY A 100 -9.10 0.54 -2.81
C GLY A 100 -7.63 0.75 -3.14
N CYS A 101 -7.30 0.90 -4.40
CA CYS A 101 -5.94 1.03 -4.88
C CYS A 101 -5.82 2.13 -5.93
N LEU A 102 -4.74 2.89 -5.91
CA LEU A 102 -4.43 3.87 -6.97
C LEU A 102 -4.30 3.20 -8.35
N SER A 103 -3.84 1.94 -8.37
CA SER A 103 -3.71 1.14 -9.61
C SER A 103 -5.03 0.54 -10.10
N ILE A 104 -6.11 0.64 -9.33
CA ILE A 104 -7.44 0.08 -9.65
C ILE A 104 -8.50 1.12 -9.31
N PRO A 105 -8.60 2.21 -10.11
CA PRO A 105 -9.55 3.28 -9.83
C PRO A 105 -10.99 2.82 -9.97
N GLY A 106 -11.89 3.42 -9.19
CA GLY A 106 -13.34 3.21 -9.30
C GLY A 106 -13.86 1.91 -8.69
N ILE A 107 -13.02 1.11 -8.05
CA ILE A 107 -13.40 -0.16 -7.42
C ILE A 107 -12.99 -0.17 -5.95
N ARG A 108 -13.85 -0.72 -5.11
CA ARG A 108 -13.63 -1.02 -3.69
C ARG A 108 -13.95 -2.48 -3.42
N ALA A 109 -13.26 -3.08 -2.46
CA ALA A 109 -13.61 -4.43 -2.04
C ALA A 109 -13.37 -4.64 -0.55
N LEU A 110 -14.10 -5.60 0.02
CA LEU A 110 -13.85 -6.11 1.37
C LEU A 110 -12.74 -7.15 1.32
N VAL A 111 -11.66 -6.88 2.04
CA VAL A 111 -10.42 -7.65 2.00
C VAL A 111 -10.03 -8.13 3.40
N PRO A 112 -9.83 -9.44 3.62
CA PRO A 112 -9.32 -9.94 4.89
C PRO A 112 -7.82 -9.62 5.04
N ARG A 113 -7.44 -9.08 6.20
CA ARG A 113 -6.05 -8.80 6.56
C ARG A 113 -5.78 -9.23 8.00
N TYR A 114 -4.54 -9.59 8.29
CA TYR A 114 -4.10 -9.76 9.67
C TYR A 114 -4.22 -8.44 10.41
N GLN A 115 -4.81 -8.51 11.62
CA GLN A 115 -5.03 -7.32 12.44
C GLN A 115 -3.73 -6.79 13.03
N ASP A 116 -2.85 -7.71 13.46
CA ASP A 116 -1.58 -7.39 14.10
C ASP A 116 -0.43 -8.11 13.40
N ILE A 117 0.61 -7.36 13.05
CA ILE A 117 1.79 -7.87 12.36
C ILE A 117 3.08 -7.33 13.00
N ALA A 118 4.10 -8.16 13.05
CA ALA A 118 5.48 -7.73 13.26
C ALA A 118 6.12 -7.47 11.89
N ILE A 119 6.73 -6.33 11.71
CA ILE A 119 7.39 -5.94 10.46
C ILE A 119 8.87 -5.68 10.68
N HIS A 120 9.63 -5.82 9.61
CA HIS A 120 11.01 -5.37 9.52
C HIS A 120 11.27 -4.73 8.16
N TYR A 121 12.21 -3.80 8.11
CA TYR A 121 12.63 -3.13 6.88
C TYR A 121 13.94 -2.36 7.09
N SER A 122 14.59 -1.95 6.01
CA SER A 122 15.66 -0.95 6.05
C SER A 122 15.07 0.44 5.81
N SER A 123 15.44 1.42 6.64
CA SER A 123 15.11 2.82 6.39
C SER A 123 15.90 3.36 5.18
N HIS A 124 15.54 4.53 4.67
CA HIS A 124 16.29 5.19 3.60
C HIS A 124 17.67 5.74 4.08
N GLN A 125 17.95 5.71 5.39
CA GLN A 125 19.27 5.95 5.96
C GLN A 125 20.10 4.67 6.12
N GLY A 126 19.55 3.49 5.80
CA GLY A 126 20.20 2.20 5.94
C GLY A 126 20.08 1.57 7.33
N GLU A 127 19.25 2.13 8.20
CA GLU A 127 18.99 1.57 9.52
C GLU A 127 18.03 0.40 9.43
N TRP A 128 18.32 -0.71 10.12
CA TRP A 128 17.40 -1.81 10.30
C TRP A 128 16.34 -1.48 11.35
N VAL A 129 15.09 -1.63 10.99
CA VAL A 129 13.95 -1.31 11.86
C VAL A 129 13.09 -2.56 12.02
N GLU A 130 12.76 -2.89 13.27
CA GLU A 130 11.76 -3.88 13.62
C GLU A 130 10.70 -3.23 14.51
N THR A 131 9.43 -3.43 14.19
CA THR A 131 8.32 -2.85 14.95
C THR A 131 7.03 -3.65 14.74
N ARG A 132 5.97 -3.23 15.40
CA ARG A 132 4.64 -3.83 15.25
C ARG A 132 3.68 -2.80 14.68
N LEU A 133 2.79 -3.28 13.83
CA LEU A 133 1.68 -2.50 13.28
C LEU A 133 0.37 -3.21 13.59
N SER A 134 -0.68 -2.43 13.83
CA SER A 134 -2.02 -2.93 14.15
C SER A 134 -3.10 -2.20 13.33
N GLY A 135 -4.22 -2.87 13.12
CA GLY A 135 -5.43 -2.29 12.55
C GLY A 135 -5.20 -1.68 11.17
N PHE A 136 -5.63 -0.43 10.98
CA PHE A 136 -5.61 0.25 9.68
C PHE A 136 -4.19 0.39 9.10
N VAL A 137 -3.18 0.71 9.92
CA VAL A 137 -1.79 0.85 9.44
C VAL A 137 -1.22 -0.51 9.03
N ALA A 138 -1.55 -1.59 9.76
CA ALA A 138 -1.18 -2.95 9.38
C ALA A 138 -1.83 -3.37 8.05
N ARG A 139 -3.08 -2.93 7.79
CA ARG A 139 -3.79 -3.14 6.53
C ARG A 139 -3.08 -2.45 5.37
N ILE A 140 -2.72 -1.16 5.52
CA ILE A 140 -1.98 -0.41 4.50
C ILE A 140 -0.66 -1.11 4.18
N PHE A 141 0.12 -1.48 5.20
CA PHE A 141 1.38 -2.20 4.99
C PHE A 141 1.19 -3.47 4.16
N GLN A 142 0.21 -4.32 4.52
CA GLN A 142 -0.06 -5.57 3.81
C GLN A 142 -0.53 -5.33 2.37
N HIS A 143 -1.29 -4.25 2.13
CA HIS A 143 -1.70 -3.84 0.78
C HIS A 143 -0.48 -3.48 -0.08
N GLU A 144 0.40 -2.62 0.42
CA GLU A 144 1.61 -2.21 -0.31
C GLU A 144 2.61 -3.36 -0.46
N PHE A 145 2.72 -4.24 0.54
CA PHE A 145 3.55 -5.44 0.46
C PHE A 145 3.07 -6.42 -0.62
N ASP A 146 1.76 -6.57 -0.81
CA ASP A 146 1.21 -7.38 -1.89
C ASP A 146 1.71 -6.93 -3.27
N HIS A 147 1.83 -5.62 -3.52
CA HIS A 147 2.39 -5.10 -4.76
C HIS A 147 3.83 -5.57 -5.00
N LEU A 148 4.64 -5.72 -3.94
CA LEU A 148 6.00 -6.25 -4.05
C LEU A 148 6.02 -7.74 -4.43
N GLU A 149 4.97 -8.47 -4.07
CA GLU A 149 4.79 -9.89 -4.41
C GLU A 149 4.01 -10.10 -5.74
N GLY A 150 3.82 -9.05 -6.54
CA GLY A 150 3.08 -9.11 -7.80
C GLY A 150 1.58 -9.34 -7.63
N LYS A 151 1.02 -8.93 -6.51
CA LYS A 151 -0.40 -9.08 -6.16
C LYS A 151 -1.07 -7.72 -6.01
N THR A 152 -2.37 -7.74 -6.14
CA THR A 152 -3.25 -6.62 -5.81
C THR A 152 -4.23 -7.04 -4.71
N TYR A 153 -4.93 -6.09 -4.11
CA TYR A 153 -5.95 -6.42 -3.10
C TYR A 153 -7.07 -7.32 -3.65
N LEU A 154 -7.32 -7.29 -4.98
CA LEU A 154 -8.31 -8.17 -5.63
C LEU A 154 -7.91 -9.65 -5.53
N ASP A 155 -6.62 -9.97 -5.45
CA ASP A 155 -6.12 -11.34 -5.26
C ASP A 155 -6.41 -11.88 -3.85
N ARG A 156 -6.82 -11.00 -2.92
CA ARG A 156 -7.20 -11.34 -1.54
C ARG A 156 -8.70 -11.41 -1.31
N VAL A 157 -9.50 -10.95 -2.27
CA VAL A 157 -10.97 -11.00 -2.17
C VAL A 157 -11.43 -12.45 -2.20
N GLU A 158 -12.24 -12.84 -1.21
CA GLU A 158 -12.73 -14.20 -1.06
C GLU A 158 -14.01 -14.47 -1.87
N ASN A 159 -14.80 -13.43 -2.12
CA ASN A 159 -16.07 -13.54 -2.85
C ASN A 159 -16.24 -12.32 -3.79
N ASN A 160 -16.62 -12.55 -5.03
CA ASN A 160 -16.90 -11.49 -5.99
C ASN A 160 -18.02 -10.54 -5.54
N ALA A 161 -18.94 -10.99 -4.68
CA ALA A 161 -19.97 -10.14 -4.08
C ALA A 161 -19.39 -9.08 -3.13
N ASP A 162 -18.14 -9.20 -2.72
CA ASP A 162 -17.43 -8.23 -1.90
C ASP A 162 -16.78 -7.11 -2.73
N ILE A 163 -16.92 -7.12 -4.06
CA ILE A 163 -16.39 -6.11 -4.98
C ILE A 163 -17.49 -5.13 -5.37
N PHE A 164 -17.22 -3.84 -5.16
CA PHE A 164 -18.16 -2.75 -5.38
C PHE A 164 -17.60 -1.70 -6.32
N ALA A 165 -18.45 -1.13 -7.16
CA ALA A 165 -18.13 0.16 -7.77
C ALA A 165 -17.99 1.21 -6.67
N GLU A 166 -17.03 2.13 -6.81
CA GLU A 166 -16.80 3.17 -5.79
C GLU A 166 -18.06 4.02 -5.52
N SER A 167 -18.87 4.27 -6.53
CA SER A 167 -20.15 4.98 -6.39
C SER A 167 -21.12 4.26 -5.45
N GLU A 168 -21.21 2.94 -5.53
CA GLU A 168 -22.07 2.13 -4.65
C GLU A 168 -21.50 2.04 -3.24
N PHE A 169 -20.18 1.88 -3.11
CA PHE A 169 -19.51 1.95 -1.82
C PHE A 169 -19.77 3.30 -1.11
N LEU A 170 -19.67 4.43 -1.84
CA LEU A 170 -19.93 5.76 -1.27
C LEU A 170 -21.38 5.93 -0.80
N LYS A 171 -22.36 5.37 -1.51
CA LYS A 171 -23.75 5.34 -1.04
C LYS A 171 -23.87 4.56 0.28
N LEU A 172 -23.23 3.39 0.35
CA LEU A 172 -23.28 2.53 1.53
C LEU A 172 -22.75 3.25 2.78
N ILE A 173 -21.58 3.90 2.70
CA ILE A 173 -20.95 4.57 3.86
C ILE A 173 -21.62 5.90 4.22
N ASN A 174 -22.31 6.56 3.27
CA ASN A 174 -23.01 7.82 3.50
C ASN A 174 -24.50 7.63 3.89
N GLY A 175 -24.95 6.39 4.11
CA GLY A 175 -26.32 6.09 4.52
C GLY A 175 -27.34 6.31 3.40
N GLY A 176 -26.95 6.21 2.14
CA GLY A 176 -27.85 6.21 0.99
C GLY A 176 -28.74 4.96 0.95
N PRO A 177 -29.94 5.06 0.31
CA PRO A 177 -30.85 3.94 0.16
C PRO A 177 -30.25 2.82 -0.68
#